data_0bd93308474ce815739c30a870a4314b
#
_entry.id   0bd93308474ce815739c30a870a4314b
#
_cell.length_a   1.000
_cell.length_b   1.000
_cell.length_c   1.000
_cell.angle_alpha   90.00
_cell.angle_beta   90.00
_cell.angle_gamma   90.00
#
_symmetry.space_group_name_H-M   'P 1'
#
loop_
_entity.id
_entity.type
_entity.pdbx_description
1 polymer ?
#
loop_
_entity_poly.entity_id
_entity_poly.type
_entity_poly.pdbx_seq_one_letter_code
_entity_poly.pdbx_strand_id
1 'polypeptide(L)'
;MPSTATGFFYTPKACGGIGIPRFEHIIKLGTLKSAIKIANSIDPAVAGLIDDAAIKKLKQTANSLRINWPASLEDIEKARKRLRKEHISQWADLKCQGQGVPDFIKNKTGNLWLEDHSLLKPSRLIDALRLRTNTFGTRSVLARADKNIDVTCRRRCRAQPETLGHILGLCQHTKGLRIKRHDEVKSLLEGRLKSKKNNEVFVEPTIKAGGSLFKPDLVIKNGERVLVVDVTVRYENKNYLALAEKEKIEKYRPCLRALKEIFNAKGGEILPVVLGSRGTITPNTEKVLKRLGIANNDIKTILLNVLRSSIELCNIFIDD
;
A
#
# COMPACT_ATOMS: atom_id res chain seq x y z
N MET A 1 21.63 -12.53 -4.07
CA MET A 1 20.31 -11.85 -4.20
C MET A 1 20.49 -10.39 -3.79
N PRO A 2 19.84 -9.43 -4.45
CA PRO A 2 19.89 -8.06 -3.98
C PRO A 2 19.31 -7.98 -2.57
N SER A 3 20.00 -7.29 -1.67
CA SER A 3 19.60 -7.15 -0.27
C SER A 3 18.25 -6.43 -0.15
N THR A 4 17.38 -6.93 0.71
CA THR A 4 16.14 -6.23 1.06
C THR A 4 16.44 -4.98 1.89
N ALA A 5 15.71 -3.91 1.65
CA ALA A 5 15.87 -2.63 2.34
C ALA A 5 15.78 -2.79 3.87
N THR A 6 16.80 -2.33 4.58
CA THR A 6 16.85 -2.42 6.05
C THR A 6 15.66 -1.71 6.71
N GLY A 7 15.24 -0.56 6.16
CA GLY A 7 14.07 0.17 6.66
C GLY A 7 12.77 -0.63 6.60
N PHE A 8 12.61 -1.54 5.64
CA PHE A 8 11.46 -2.43 5.55
C PHE A 8 11.31 -3.35 6.77
N PHE A 9 12.43 -3.91 7.26
CA PHE A 9 12.40 -4.79 8.42
C PHE A 9 11.92 -4.08 9.68
N TYR A 10 12.32 -2.83 9.88
CA TYR A 10 12.04 -2.06 11.10
C TYR A 10 10.79 -1.19 11.01
N THR A 11 10.24 -0.99 9.81
CA THR A 11 8.97 -0.28 9.63
C THR A 11 7.82 -1.11 10.21
N PRO A 12 6.91 -0.51 11.00
CA PRO A 12 5.78 -1.21 11.59
C PRO A 12 4.89 -1.90 10.54
N LYS A 13 4.28 -3.04 10.89
CA LYS A 13 3.35 -3.79 10.03
C LYS A 13 2.21 -2.91 9.52
N ALA A 14 1.61 -2.10 10.39
CA ALA A 14 0.56 -1.15 10.01
C ALA A 14 1.01 -0.11 8.97
N CYS A 15 2.32 0.12 8.83
CA CYS A 15 2.93 0.99 7.83
C CYS A 15 3.53 0.21 6.63
N GLY A 16 3.25 -1.08 6.53
CA GLY A 16 3.64 -1.91 5.39
C GLY A 16 4.99 -2.60 5.49
N GLY A 17 5.71 -2.48 6.61
CA GLY A 17 6.94 -3.21 6.90
C GLY A 17 6.71 -4.51 7.68
N ILE A 18 7.78 -5.17 8.13
CA ILE A 18 7.69 -6.41 8.93
C ILE A 18 7.55 -6.11 10.42
N GLY A 19 8.03 -4.95 10.89
CA GLY A 19 7.93 -4.53 12.29
C GLY A 19 8.89 -5.25 13.23
N ILE A 20 10.01 -5.76 12.71
CA ILE A 20 11.07 -6.34 13.55
C ILE A 20 11.66 -5.23 14.43
N PRO A 21 11.77 -5.43 15.73
CA PRO A 21 12.40 -4.45 16.60
C PRO A 21 13.90 -4.34 16.34
N ARG A 22 14.43 -3.11 16.23
CA ARG A 22 15.88 -2.90 16.15
C ARG A 22 16.48 -2.97 17.55
N PHE A 23 17.12 -4.08 17.86
CA PHE A 23 17.65 -4.37 19.20
C PHE A 23 18.52 -3.25 19.76
N GLU A 24 19.42 -2.69 18.95
CA GLU A 24 20.25 -1.55 19.35
C GLU A 24 19.43 -0.40 19.95
N HIS A 25 18.33 -0.03 19.26
CA HIS A 25 17.45 1.05 19.74
C HIS A 25 16.68 0.65 21.00
N ILE A 26 16.24 -0.61 21.10
CA ILE A 26 15.52 -1.10 22.28
C ILE A 26 16.43 -1.08 23.50
N ILE A 27 17.65 -1.60 23.37
CA ILE A 27 18.61 -1.64 24.46
C ILE A 27 18.92 -0.20 24.91
N LYS A 28 19.33 0.67 23.99
CA LYS A 28 19.68 2.06 24.31
C LYS A 28 18.53 2.84 24.96
N LEU A 29 17.32 2.78 24.38
CA LEU A 29 16.15 3.44 24.95
C LEU A 29 15.73 2.82 26.28
N GLY A 30 15.85 1.50 26.43
CA GLY A 30 15.58 0.77 27.67
C GLY A 30 16.54 1.19 28.79
N THR A 31 17.84 1.24 28.50
CA THR A 31 18.86 1.71 29.45
C THR A 31 18.57 3.13 29.95
N LEU A 32 18.30 4.08 29.03
CA LEU A 32 17.95 5.44 29.40
C LEU A 32 16.66 5.50 30.22
N LYS A 33 15.63 4.74 29.82
CA LYS A 33 14.36 4.68 30.57
C LYS A 33 14.53 4.14 31.99
N SER A 34 15.34 3.10 32.17
CA SER A 34 15.64 2.53 33.47
C SER A 34 16.42 3.51 34.33
N ALA A 35 17.44 4.16 33.78
CA ALA A 35 18.22 5.17 34.49
C ALA A 35 17.35 6.35 34.95
N ILE A 36 16.47 6.86 34.11
CA ILE A 36 15.52 7.93 34.48
C ILE A 36 14.63 7.50 35.66
N LYS A 37 14.14 6.25 35.64
CA LYS A 37 13.31 5.73 36.75
C LYS A 37 14.12 5.59 38.05
N ILE A 38 15.36 5.14 37.97
CA ILE A 38 16.24 5.00 39.11
C ILE A 38 16.59 6.38 39.72
N ALA A 39 16.99 7.34 38.87
CA ALA A 39 17.30 8.70 39.30
C ALA A 39 16.12 9.43 39.97
N ASN A 40 14.89 9.09 39.57
CA ASN A 40 13.65 9.66 40.12
C ASN A 40 13.03 8.77 41.20
N SER A 41 13.77 7.82 41.78
CA SER A 41 13.30 6.98 42.87
C SER A 41 13.07 7.81 44.14
N ILE A 42 12.00 7.49 44.88
CA ILE A 42 11.71 8.08 46.18
C ILE A 42 12.75 7.57 47.23
N ASP A 43 13.27 6.34 47.00
CA ASP A 43 14.32 5.75 47.86
C ASP A 43 15.70 6.35 47.52
N PRO A 44 16.33 7.07 48.45
CA PRO A 44 17.65 7.68 48.22
C PRO A 44 18.75 6.65 47.88
N ALA A 45 18.68 5.43 48.46
CA ALA A 45 19.64 4.38 48.16
C ALA A 45 19.56 3.90 46.71
N VAL A 46 18.34 3.81 46.19
CA VAL A 46 18.09 3.49 44.78
C VAL A 46 18.52 4.65 43.88
N ALA A 47 18.18 5.88 44.21
CA ALA A 47 18.56 7.06 43.42
C ALA A 47 20.10 7.20 43.34
N GLY A 48 20.81 6.90 44.42
CA GLY A 48 22.28 6.93 44.53
C GLY A 48 23.02 5.84 43.70
N LEU A 49 22.31 4.89 43.09
CA LEU A 49 22.94 3.88 42.22
C LEU A 49 23.48 4.46 40.91
N ILE A 50 23.11 5.72 40.55
CA ILE A 50 23.60 6.39 39.35
C ILE A 50 24.76 7.32 39.72
N ASP A 51 25.98 6.78 39.68
CA ASP A 51 27.21 7.50 39.90
C ASP A 51 27.67 8.32 38.67
N ASP A 52 28.74 9.10 38.81
CA ASP A 52 29.28 9.94 37.74
C ASP A 52 29.75 9.12 36.54
N ALA A 53 30.25 7.90 36.74
CA ALA A 53 30.68 7.01 35.67
C ALA A 53 29.47 6.51 34.87
N ALA A 54 28.37 6.18 35.55
CA ALA A 54 27.11 5.83 34.93
C ALA A 54 26.52 7.01 34.13
N ILE A 55 26.55 8.24 34.74
CA ILE A 55 26.08 9.47 34.05
C ILE A 55 26.86 9.69 32.76
N LYS A 56 28.16 9.52 32.73
CA LYS A 56 28.98 9.68 31.52
C LYS A 56 28.56 8.70 30.43
N LYS A 57 28.34 7.41 30.75
CA LYS A 57 27.83 6.40 29.79
C LYS A 57 26.43 6.70 29.31
N LEU A 58 25.55 7.18 30.20
CA LEU A 58 24.17 7.57 29.83
C LEU A 58 24.14 8.76 28.87
N LYS A 59 25.00 9.77 29.08
CA LYS A 59 25.18 10.89 28.15
C LYS A 59 25.63 10.41 26.77
N GLN A 60 26.58 9.51 26.69
CA GLN A 60 27.03 8.92 25.41
C GLN A 60 25.90 8.18 24.72
N THR A 61 25.16 7.36 25.48
CA THR A 61 24.00 6.60 24.96
C THR A 61 22.91 7.55 24.45
N ALA A 62 22.57 8.59 25.21
CA ALA A 62 21.58 9.59 24.84
C ALA A 62 22.01 10.35 23.57
N ASN A 63 23.26 10.80 23.50
CA ASN A 63 23.80 11.48 22.32
C ASN A 63 23.76 10.59 21.06
N SER A 64 24.04 9.29 21.20
CA SER A 64 23.93 8.35 20.06
C SER A 64 22.50 8.22 19.50
N LEU A 65 21.50 8.55 20.31
CA LEU A 65 20.10 8.60 19.95
C LEU A 65 19.59 10.03 19.70
N ARG A 66 20.46 11.04 19.69
CA ARG A 66 20.12 12.46 19.59
C ARG A 66 19.10 12.87 20.65
N ILE A 67 19.34 12.48 21.89
CA ILE A 67 18.58 12.86 23.08
C ILE A 67 19.51 13.68 23.97
N ASN A 68 19.04 14.82 24.46
CA ASN A 68 19.75 15.61 25.45
C ASN A 68 19.66 14.92 26.81
N TRP A 69 20.77 14.91 27.56
CA TRP A 69 20.80 14.37 28.92
C TRP A 69 21.04 15.51 29.92
N PRO A 70 20.32 15.56 31.05
CA PRO A 70 19.29 14.63 31.53
C PRO A 70 18.02 14.65 30.68
N ALA A 71 17.39 13.47 30.54
CA ALA A 71 16.22 13.29 29.71
C ALA A 71 15.00 12.91 30.55
N SER A 72 13.82 13.21 30.05
CA SER A 72 12.54 12.78 30.60
C SER A 72 12.03 11.50 29.93
N LEU A 73 11.03 10.82 30.52
CA LEU A 73 10.34 9.70 29.87
C LEU A 73 9.63 10.14 28.58
N GLU A 74 9.18 11.39 28.51
CA GLU A 74 8.59 11.96 27.31
C GLU A 74 9.61 12.07 26.16
N ASP A 75 10.86 12.46 26.48
CA ASP A 75 11.94 12.52 25.48
C ASP A 75 12.27 11.15 24.90
N ILE A 76 12.21 10.09 25.72
CA ILE A 76 12.37 8.71 25.27
C ILE A 76 11.25 8.33 24.27
N GLU A 77 10.00 8.68 24.57
CA GLU A 77 8.89 8.39 23.65
C GLU A 77 8.96 9.23 22.36
N LYS A 78 9.37 10.49 22.44
CA LYS A 78 9.64 11.35 21.26
C LYS A 78 10.74 10.73 20.39
N ALA A 79 11.83 10.28 21.00
CA ALA A 79 12.93 9.60 20.30
C ALA A 79 12.45 8.30 19.63
N ARG A 80 11.67 7.48 20.32
CA ARG A 80 11.09 6.25 19.76
C ARG A 80 10.24 6.54 18.52
N LYS A 81 9.38 7.56 18.58
CA LYS A 81 8.54 7.99 17.43
C LYS A 81 9.40 8.49 16.27
N ARG A 82 10.46 9.26 16.57
CA ARG A 82 11.40 9.76 15.55
C ARG A 82 12.12 8.63 14.85
N LEU A 83 12.70 7.67 15.59
CA LEU A 83 13.41 6.52 15.04
C LEU A 83 12.52 5.67 14.12
N ARG A 84 11.23 5.50 14.48
CA ARG A 84 10.26 4.84 13.59
C ARG A 84 10.07 5.58 12.27
N LYS A 85 9.95 6.91 12.32
CA LYS A 85 9.83 7.74 11.12
C LYS A 85 11.09 7.66 10.25
N GLU A 86 12.28 7.67 10.88
CA GLU A 86 13.56 7.51 10.18
C GLU A 86 13.63 6.19 9.41
N HIS A 87 13.18 5.07 9.97
CA HIS A 87 13.15 3.79 9.26
C HIS A 87 12.21 3.81 8.05
N ILE A 88 11.04 4.44 8.20
CA ILE A 88 10.09 4.60 7.09
C ILE A 88 10.72 5.46 5.99
N SER A 89 11.35 6.59 6.35
CA SER A 89 12.02 7.48 5.39
C SER A 89 13.16 6.78 4.67
N GLN A 90 14.05 6.09 5.41
CA GLN A 90 15.15 5.32 4.83
C GLN A 90 14.68 4.28 3.80
N TRP A 91 13.51 3.68 4.01
CA TRP A 91 12.92 2.77 3.03
C TRP A 91 12.31 3.52 1.87
N ALA A 92 11.52 4.58 2.12
CA ALA A 92 10.82 5.36 1.11
C ALA A 92 11.79 6.04 0.11
N ASP A 93 12.96 6.48 0.58
CA ASP A 93 13.95 7.21 -0.22
C ASP A 93 14.71 6.31 -1.21
N LEU A 94 14.57 4.97 -1.09
CA LEU A 94 15.21 4.05 -2.01
C LEU A 94 14.54 4.09 -3.39
N LYS A 95 15.33 4.40 -4.43
CA LYS A 95 14.86 4.55 -5.82
C LYS A 95 13.96 3.41 -6.33
N CYS A 96 14.29 2.17 -5.97
CA CYS A 96 13.56 0.99 -6.43
C CYS A 96 12.69 0.37 -5.32
N GLN A 97 13.29 0.01 -4.19
CA GLN A 97 12.57 -0.66 -3.09
C GLN A 97 11.63 0.28 -2.33
N GLY A 98 11.84 1.60 -2.43
CA GLY A 98 10.99 2.62 -1.83
C GLY A 98 9.70 2.91 -2.61
N GLN A 99 9.60 2.40 -3.84
CA GLN A 99 8.39 2.62 -4.66
C GLN A 99 7.14 2.08 -3.97
N GLY A 100 6.16 2.95 -3.77
CA GLY A 100 4.88 2.64 -3.13
C GLY A 100 4.87 2.78 -1.61
N VAL A 101 6.00 3.01 -0.94
CA VAL A 101 6.04 3.20 0.52
C VAL A 101 5.09 4.32 0.98
N PRO A 102 5.00 5.48 0.32
CA PRO A 102 4.03 6.52 0.66
C PRO A 102 2.56 6.06 0.64
N ASP A 103 2.24 5.06 -0.19
CA ASP A 103 0.90 4.46 -0.25
C ASP A 103 0.74 3.39 0.83
N PHE A 104 1.77 2.58 1.12
CA PHE A 104 1.74 1.52 2.13
C PHE A 104 1.52 2.08 3.54
N ILE A 105 2.21 3.16 3.91
CA ILE A 105 2.11 3.75 5.26
C ILE A 105 0.73 4.31 5.58
N LYS A 106 -0.09 4.61 4.58
CA LYS A 106 -1.44 5.15 4.72
C LYS A 106 -2.53 4.07 4.72
N ASN A 107 -2.15 2.80 4.58
CA ASN A 107 -3.06 1.73 4.20
C ASN A 107 -3.09 0.58 5.22
N LYS A 108 -3.74 0.79 6.36
CA LYS A 108 -3.89 -0.24 7.38
C LYS A 108 -4.59 -1.50 6.82
N THR A 109 -5.70 -1.31 6.10
CA THR A 109 -6.49 -2.43 5.55
C THR A 109 -5.69 -3.28 4.58
N GLY A 110 -4.92 -2.67 3.67
CA GLY A 110 -4.06 -3.40 2.73
C GLY A 110 -2.81 -3.99 3.35
N ASN A 111 -2.50 -3.68 4.62
CA ASN A 111 -1.37 -4.23 5.35
C ASN A 111 -1.75 -5.39 6.29
N LEU A 112 -3.04 -5.74 6.42
CA LEU A 112 -3.52 -6.77 7.35
C LEU A 112 -2.86 -8.14 7.16
N TRP A 113 -2.47 -8.50 5.93
CA TRP A 113 -1.75 -9.74 5.66
C TRP A 113 -0.35 -9.82 6.29
N LEU A 114 0.23 -8.69 6.68
CA LEU A 114 1.48 -8.63 7.44
C LEU A 114 1.26 -8.93 8.93
N GLU A 115 0.05 -8.73 9.45
CA GLU A 115 -0.33 -8.98 10.84
C GLU A 115 -0.89 -10.40 11.00
N ASP A 116 -1.76 -10.80 10.08
CA ASP A 116 -2.42 -12.10 10.05
C ASP A 116 -1.88 -12.97 8.90
N HIS A 117 -0.92 -13.82 9.23
CA HIS A 117 -0.25 -14.68 8.26
C HIS A 117 -1.14 -15.81 7.70
N SER A 118 -2.28 -16.09 8.33
CA SER A 118 -3.25 -17.08 7.82
C SER A 118 -3.93 -16.66 6.52
N LEU A 119 -3.89 -15.36 6.20
CA LEU A 119 -4.48 -14.79 4.99
C LEU A 119 -3.78 -15.19 3.68
N LEU A 120 -2.53 -15.64 3.78
CA LEU A 120 -1.74 -16.06 2.63
C LEU A 120 -1.06 -17.42 2.94
N LYS A 121 -1.00 -18.31 1.97
CA LYS A 121 -0.16 -19.53 2.08
C LYS A 121 1.31 -19.12 2.25
N PRO A 122 2.16 -19.91 2.96
CA PRO A 122 3.57 -19.55 3.22
C PRO A 122 4.37 -19.14 1.98
N SER A 123 4.25 -19.88 0.87
CA SER A 123 4.91 -19.56 -0.40
C SER A 123 4.44 -18.20 -0.94
N ARG A 124 3.14 -17.92 -0.90
CA ARG A 124 2.54 -16.66 -1.33
C ARG A 124 2.89 -15.49 -0.42
N LEU A 125 3.13 -15.75 0.87
CA LEU A 125 3.62 -14.72 1.80
C LEU A 125 5.01 -14.22 1.38
N ILE A 126 5.94 -15.12 1.03
CA ILE A 126 7.26 -14.73 0.55
C ILE A 126 7.16 -13.91 -0.74
N ASP A 127 6.32 -14.32 -1.67
CA ASP A 127 6.11 -13.58 -2.92
C ASP A 127 5.47 -12.20 -2.66
N ALA A 128 4.52 -12.11 -1.74
CA ALA A 128 3.95 -10.82 -1.31
C ALA A 128 5.02 -9.87 -0.72
N LEU A 129 5.94 -10.40 0.10
CA LEU A 129 7.07 -9.63 0.63
C LEU A 129 8.02 -9.17 -0.49
N ARG A 130 8.30 -10.04 -1.48
CA ARG A 130 9.10 -9.68 -2.67
C ARG A 130 8.42 -8.61 -3.52
N LEU A 131 7.10 -8.70 -3.71
CA LEU A 131 6.34 -7.64 -4.38
C LEU A 131 6.41 -6.33 -3.59
N ARG A 132 6.18 -6.38 -2.27
CA ARG A 132 6.19 -5.23 -1.39
C ARG A 132 7.51 -4.47 -1.43
N THR A 133 8.62 -5.17 -1.44
CA THR A 133 9.97 -4.62 -1.44
C THR A 133 10.57 -4.42 -2.84
N ASN A 134 9.81 -4.71 -3.90
CA ASN A 134 10.32 -4.67 -5.28
C ASN A 134 11.63 -5.45 -5.45
N THR A 135 11.64 -6.68 -4.88
CA THR A 135 12.75 -7.65 -4.99
C THR A 135 12.33 -8.93 -5.71
N PHE A 136 11.19 -8.92 -6.38
CA PHE A 136 10.74 -10.02 -7.23
C PHE A 136 11.72 -10.23 -8.39
N GLY A 137 12.00 -11.47 -8.81
CA GLY A 137 13.08 -11.87 -9.74
C GLY A 137 12.97 -11.32 -11.16
N THR A 138 12.66 -10.03 -11.33
CA THR A 138 12.68 -9.35 -12.63
C THR A 138 14.12 -9.12 -13.11
N ARG A 139 14.34 -9.03 -14.42
CA ARG A 139 15.66 -8.73 -14.98
C ARG A 139 16.26 -7.45 -14.43
N SER A 140 15.46 -6.41 -14.23
CA SER A 140 15.92 -5.17 -13.57
C SER A 140 16.34 -5.37 -12.12
N VAL A 141 15.81 -6.35 -11.41
CA VAL A 141 16.24 -6.70 -10.05
C VAL A 141 17.52 -7.53 -10.10
N LEU A 142 17.60 -8.52 -10.99
CA LEU A 142 18.79 -9.37 -11.17
C LEU A 142 20.01 -8.55 -11.62
N ALA A 143 19.82 -7.59 -12.52
CA ALA A 143 20.87 -6.68 -13.00
C ALA A 143 21.49 -5.78 -11.90
N ARG A 144 20.93 -5.73 -10.70
CA ARG A 144 21.57 -5.04 -9.56
C ARG A 144 22.74 -5.85 -9.01
N ALA A 145 22.68 -7.16 -9.10
CA ALA A 145 23.74 -8.07 -8.66
C ALA A 145 24.73 -8.38 -9.78
N ASP A 146 24.23 -8.53 -11.01
CA ASP A 146 25.05 -8.80 -12.21
C ASP A 146 24.70 -7.81 -13.32
N LYS A 147 25.69 -6.94 -13.64
CA LYS A 147 25.55 -5.88 -14.64
C LYS A 147 25.48 -6.39 -16.09
N ASN A 148 25.84 -7.65 -16.34
CA ASN A 148 25.78 -8.26 -17.66
C ASN A 148 24.36 -8.71 -18.03
N ILE A 149 23.42 -8.71 -17.09
CA ILE A 149 22.05 -9.08 -17.36
C ILE A 149 21.36 -8.00 -18.20
N ASP A 150 20.89 -8.40 -19.38
CA ASP A 150 20.03 -7.57 -20.21
C ASP A 150 18.71 -7.31 -19.49
N VAL A 151 18.42 -6.03 -19.24
CA VAL A 151 17.22 -5.58 -18.52
C VAL A 151 15.97 -5.53 -19.37
N THR A 152 16.06 -5.79 -20.69
CA THR A 152 14.88 -5.78 -21.56
C THR A 152 13.90 -6.87 -21.16
N CYS A 153 12.62 -6.64 -21.46
CA CYS A 153 11.56 -7.60 -21.13
C CYS A 153 11.81 -8.96 -21.79
N ARG A 154 11.87 -10.05 -21.00
CA ARG A 154 12.08 -11.43 -21.49
C ARG A 154 11.07 -11.88 -22.53
N ARG A 155 9.88 -11.28 -22.53
CA ARG A 155 8.82 -11.50 -23.50
C ARG A 155 8.94 -10.60 -24.72
N ARG A 156 10.05 -9.90 -24.89
CA ARG A 156 10.35 -9.01 -26.04
C ARG A 156 9.22 -8.04 -26.39
N CYS A 157 8.42 -7.63 -25.40
CA CYS A 157 7.47 -6.56 -25.63
C CYS A 157 8.24 -5.23 -25.81
N ARG A 158 7.80 -4.40 -26.75
CA ARG A 158 8.55 -3.23 -27.23
C ARG A 158 9.06 -2.35 -26.09
N ALA A 159 10.40 -2.25 -26.02
CA ALA A 159 11.19 -1.15 -25.49
C ALA A 159 11.06 -0.78 -24.00
N GLN A 160 10.71 -1.68 -23.10
CA GLN A 160 10.67 -1.35 -21.68
C GLN A 160 11.56 -2.28 -20.85
N PRO A 161 12.33 -1.76 -19.88
CA PRO A 161 13.03 -2.62 -18.94
C PRO A 161 12.04 -3.46 -18.16
N GLU A 162 12.39 -4.73 -17.94
CA GLU A 162 11.61 -5.68 -17.16
C GLU A 162 11.64 -5.29 -15.68
N THR A 163 10.82 -4.32 -15.32
CA THR A 163 10.57 -3.91 -13.95
C THR A 163 9.29 -4.55 -13.42
N LEU A 164 9.12 -4.57 -12.11
CA LEU A 164 7.88 -5.03 -11.51
C LEU A 164 6.66 -4.19 -11.99
N GLY A 165 6.84 -2.87 -12.08
CA GLY A 165 5.81 -1.97 -12.61
C GLY A 165 5.45 -2.25 -14.07
N HIS A 166 6.44 -2.65 -14.90
CA HIS A 166 6.20 -3.07 -16.27
C HIS A 166 5.34 -4.35 -16.32
N ILE A 167 5.72 -5.38 -15.56
CA ILE A 167 5.01 -6.66 -15.54
C ILE A 167 3.58 -6.49 -15.03
N LEU A 168 3.39 -5.78 -13.93
CA LEU A 168 2.09 -5.60 -13.28
C LEU A 168 1.14 -4.62 -13.97
N GLY A 169 1.67 -3.73 -14.83
CA GLY A 169 0.87 -2.61 -15.37
C GLY A 169 0.93 -2.41 -16.88
N LEU A 170 2.02 -2.75 -17.55
CA LEU A 170 2.27 -2.30 -18.92
C LEU A 170 2.52 -3.43 -19.93
N CYS A 171 3.09 -4.55 -19.50
CA CYS A 171 3.50 -5.63 -20.40
C CYS A 171 2.30 -6.18 -21.21
N GLN A 172 2.46 -6.30 -22.52
CA GLN A 172 1.42 -6.84 -23.39
C GLN A 172 1.12 -8.31 -23.10
N HIS A 173 2.15 -9.10 -22.75
CA HIS A 173 2.01 -10.51 -22.40
C HIS A 173 1.19 -10.75 -21.12
N THR A 174 1.16 -9.79 -20.21
CA THR A 174 0.35 -9.89 -18.99
C THR A 174 -1.04 -9.25 -19.14
N LYS A 175 -1.41 -8.76 -20.32
CA LYS A 175 -2.70 -8.05 -20.55
C LYS A 175 -3.90 -8.87 -20.11
N GLY A 176 -3.99 -10.13 -20.52
CA GLY A 176 -5.09 -11.04 -20.16
C GLY A 176 -5.23 -11.23 -18.64
N LEU A 177 -4.10 -11.48 -17.96
CA LEU A 177 -4.08 -11.64 -16.50
C LEU A 177 -4.43 -10.35 -15.75
N ARG A 178 -4.04 -9.18 -16.29
CA ARG A 178 -4.44 -7.88 -15.74
C ARG A 178 -5.93 -7.61 -15.90
N ILE A 179 -6.51 -7.99 -17.04
CA ILE A 179 -7.96 -7.91 -17.27
C ILE A 179 -8.68 -8.85 -16.30
N LYS A 180 -8.26 -10.10 -16.17
CA LYS A 180 -8.81 -11.07 -15.20
C LYS A 180 -8.82 -10.49 -13.78
N ARG A 181 -7.68 -9.94 -13.32
CA ARG A 181 -7.56 -9.29 -12.00
C ARG A 181 -8.54 -8.12 -11.82
N HIS A 182 -8.71 -7.29 -12.86
CA HIS A 182 -9.68 -6.19 -12.86
C HIS A 182 -11.11 -6.72 -12.76
N ASP A 183 -11.45 -7.72 -13.57
CA ASP A 183 -12.81 -8.26 -13.64
C ASP A 183 -13.20 -9.01 -12.36
N GLU A 184 -12.26 -9.66 -11.68
CA GLU A 184 -12.47 -10.24 -10.35
C GLU A 184 -12.91 -9.18 -9.33
N VAL A 185 -12.26 -8.01 -9.31
CA VAL A 185 -12.64 -6.89 -8.45
C VAL A 185 -14.02 -6.34 -8.84
N LYS A 186 -14.26 -6.12 -10.14
CA LYS A 186 -15.54 -5.63 -10.66
C LYS A 186 -16.68 -6.57 -10.26
N SER A 187 -16.51 -7.87 -10.43
CA SER A 187 -17.54 -8.88 -10.12
C SER A 187 -17.86 -8.95 -8.61
N LEU A 188 -16.85 -8.81 -7.74
CA LEU A 188 -17.09 -8.73 -6.29
C LEU A 188 -17.91 -7.48 -5.93
N LEU A 189 -17.56 -6.33 -6.49
CA LEU A 189 -18.32 -5.10 -6.26
C LEU A 189 -19.75 -5.21 -6.81
N GLU A 190 -19.91 -5.71 -8.03
CA GLU A 190 -21.21 -5.96 -8.66
C GLU A 190 -22.11 -6.81 -7.76
N GLY A 191 -21.62 -7.97 -7.30
CA GLY A 191 -22.39 -8.86 -6.44
C GLY A 191 -22.84 -8.20 -5.14
N ARG A 192 -21.96 -7.40 -4.51
CA ARG A 192 -22.30 -6.67 -3.27
C ARG A 192 -23.25 -5.50 -3.50
N LEU A 193 -23.16 -4.86 -4.65
CA LEU A 193 -24.03 -3.73 -4.99
C LEU A 193 -25.43 -4.20 -5.42
N LYS A 194 -25.51 -5.31 -6.16
CA LYS A 194 -26.78 -5.93 -6.55
C LYS A 194 -27.56 -6.50 -5.36
N SER A 195 -26.88 -6.95 -4.31
CA SER A 195 -27.57 -7.47 -3.09
C SER A 195 -28.33 -6.40 -2.29
N LYS A 196 -28.19 -5.12 -2.63
CA LYS A 196 -28.86 -4.01 -1.96
C LYS A 196 -30.19 -3.69 -2.64
N LYS A 197 -31.29 -3.75 -1.89
CA LYS A 197 -32.66 -3.58 -2.40
C LYS A 197 -32.90 -2.30 -3.18
N ASN A 198 -32.18 -1.21 -2.86
CA ASN A 198 -32.41 0.10 -3.47
C ASN A 198 -31.47 0.40 -4.66
N ASN A 199 -30.66 -0.56 -5.07
CA ASN A 199 -29.73 -0.39 -6.18
C ASN A 199 -30.23 -1.10 -7.43
N GLU A 200 -30.31 -0.37 -8.53
CA GLU A 200 -30.32 -0.94 -9.88
C GLU A 200 -28.90 -0.83 -10.43
N VAL A 201 -28.25 -1.96 -10.73
CA VAL A 201 -26.83 -2.01 -11.13
C VAL A 201 -26.72 -2.44 -12.59
N PHE A 202 -26.14 -1.57 -13.40
CA PHE A 202 -25.89 -1.77 -14.83
C PHE A 202 -24.40 -2.04 -15.01
N VAL A 203 -24.07 -3.19 -15.62
CA VAL A 203 -22.68 -3.62 -15.84
C VAL A 203 -22.23 -3.21 -17.23
N GLU A 204 -21.13 -2.49 -17.32
CA GLU A 204 -20.50 -2.03 -18.55
C GLU A 204 -21.49 -1.37 -19.56
N PRO A 205 -22.41 -0.50 -19.11
CA PRO A 205 -23.35 0.13 -20.02
C PRO A 205 -22.61 1.02 -21.01
N THR A 206 -23.06 1.02 -22.25
CA THR A 206 -22.56 1.95 -23.27
C THR A 206 -23.36 3.25 -23.21
N ILE A 207 -22.66 4.37 -22.96
CA ILE A 207 -23.27 5.69 -22.78
C ILE A 207 -22.76 6.62 -23.86
N LYS A 208 -23.68 7.20 -24.64
CA LYS A 208 -23.34 8.24 -25.63
C LYS A 208 -23.47 9.62 -24.98
N ALA A 209 -22.39 10.38 -24.98
CA ALA A 209 -22.35 11.74 -24.43
C ALA A 209 -21.37 12.60 -25.24
N GLY A 210 -21.76 13.79 -25.64
CA GLY A 210 -20.91 14.73 -26.39
C GLY A 210 -20.28 14.17 -27.67
N GLY A 211 -20.99 13.29 -28.37
CA GLY A 211 -20.49 12.64 -29.60
C GLY A 211 -19.54 11.45 -29.35
N SER A 212 -19.17 11.16 -28.11
CA SER A 212 -18.29 10.04 -27.72
C SER A 212 -19.06 8.93 -27.04
N LEU A 213 -18.51 7.70 -27.12
CA LEU A 213 -19.03 6.53 -26.42
C LEU A 213 -18.17 6.25 -25.17
N PHE A 214 -18.83 6.06 -24.05
CA PHE A 214 -18.22 5.75 -22.76
C PHE A 214 -18.74 4.41 -22.25
N LYS A 215 -17.86 3.64 -21.62
CA LYS A 215 -18.17 2.34 -21.05
C LYS A 215 -17.58 2.24 -19.63
N PRO A 216 -18.27 2.79 -18.61
CA PRO A 216 -17.87 2.59 -17.21
C PRO A 216 -18.11 1.15 -16.79
N ASP A 217 -17.39 0.67 -15.77
CA ASP A 217 -17.53 -0.69 -15.28
C ASP A 217 -18.93 -0.95 -14.68
N LEU A 218 -19.41 -0.03 -13.84
CA LEU A 218 -20.72 -0.12 -13.22
C LEU A 218 -21.40 1.25 -13.20
N VAL A 219 -22.71 1.27 -13.48
CA VAL A 219 -23.59 2.40 -13.20
C VAL A 219 -24.65 1.94 -12.23
N ILE A 220 -24.87 2.71 -11.17
CA ILE A 220 -25.82 2.39 -10.11
C ILE A 220 -26.87 3.48 -10.06
N LYS A 221 -28.14 3.12 -10.25
CA LYS A 221 -29.26 3.98 -9.89
C LYS A 221 -29.71 3.64 -8.47
N ASN A 222 -29.70 4.63 -7.60
CA ASN A 222 -30.14 4.53 -6.22
C ASN A 222 -31.10 5.71 -5.93
N GLY A 223 -32.38 5.45 -5.95
CA GLY A 223 -33.42 6.46 -5.85
C GLY A 223 -33.25 7.54 -6.93
N GLU A 224 -33.12 8.80 -6.52
CA GLU A 224 -32.93 9.96 -7.40
C GLU A 224 -31.47 10.26 -7.76
N ARG A 225 -30.55 9.32 -7.47
CA ARG A 225 -29.11 9.50 -7.74
C ARG A 225 -28.60 8.44 -8.70
N VAL A 226 -27.65 8.83 -9.54
CA VAL A 226 -26.90 7.94 -10.40
C VAL A 226 -25.41 7.99 -10.03
N LEU A 227 -24.80 6.83 -9.83
CA LEU A 227 -23.39 6.70 -9.44
C LEU A 227 -22.66 5.94 -10.54
N VAL A 228 -21.55 6.50 -11.00
CA VAL A 228 -20.64 5.87 -11.97
C VAL A 228 -19.47 5.31 -11.20
N VAL A 229 -19.32 3.98 -11.17
CA VAL A 229 -18.20 3.30 -10.51
C VAL A 229 -17.28 2.73 -11.59
N ASP A 230 -15.99 3.03 -11.49
CA ASP A 230 -15.00 2.52 -12.44
C ASP A 230 -13.75 2.06 -11.66
N VAL A 231 -13.41 0.80 -11.87
CA VAL A 231 -12.30 0.12 -11.20
C VAL A 231 -11.00 0.33 -11.95
N THR A 232 -9.92 0.52 -11.27
CA THR A 232 -8.60 0.45 -11.88
C THR A 232 -7.57 -0.10 -10.90
N VAL A 233 -6.66 -0.94 -11.39
CA VAL A 233 -5.54 -1.46 -10.62
C VAL A 233 -4.26 -0.89 -11.21
N ARG A 234 -3.52 -0.10 -10.42
CA ARG A 234 -2.29 0.58 -10.84
C ARG A 234 -1.09 0.11 -9.99
N TYR A 235 0.10 0.21 -10.55
CA TYR A 235 1.33 0.01 -9.80
C TYR A 235 1.59 1.22 -8.90
N GLU A 236 1.89 0.96 -7.62
CA GLU A 236 2.17 1.99 -6.63
C GLU A 236 3.55 2.62 -6.89
N ASN A 237 3.57 3.81 -7.42
CA ASN A 237 4.78 4.59 -7.64
C ASN A 237 4.44 6.07 -7.68
N LYS A 238 5.17 6.90 -6.95
CA LYS A 238 4.92 8.35 -6.86
C LYS A 238 3.44 8.62 -6.54
N ASN A 239 2.76 9.40 -7.36
CA ASN A 239 1.34 9.79 -7.24
C ASN A 239 0.42 9.05 -8.21
N TYR A 240 0.82 7.90 -8.75
CA TYR A 240 0.08 7.20 -9.82
C TYR A 240 -1.35 6.80 -9.40
N LEU A 241 -1.56 6.45 -8.13
CA LEU A 241 -2.91 6.13 -7.65
C LEU A 241 -3.80 7.37 -7.63
N ALA A 242 -3.29 8.50 -7.13
CA ALA A 242 -4.04 9.76 -7.11
C ALA A 242 -4.30 10.31 -8.52
N LEU A 243 -3.36 10.14 -9.44
CA LEU A 243 -3.56 10.51 -10.85
C LEU A 243 -4.66 9.64 -11.49
N ALA A 244 -4.67 8.34 -11.21
CA ALA A 244 -5.71 7.45 -11.74
C ALA A 244 -7.12 7.83 -11.25
N GLU A 245 -7.27 8.29 -10.00
CA GLU A 245 -8.56 8.83 -9.52
C GLU A 245 -9.01 10.03 -10.35
N LYS A 246 -8.10 10.99 -10.57
CA LYS A 246 -8.41 12.18 -11.39
C LYS A 246 -8.74 11.80 -12.83
N GLU A 247 -7.94 10.93 -13.45
CA GLU A 247 -8.18 10.44 -14.82
C GLU A 247 -9.59 9.86 -14.97
N LYS A 248 -10.05 9.06 -14.00
CA LYS A 248 -11.38 8.45 -14.06
C LYS A 248 -12.50 9.47 -13.89
N ILE A 249 -12.34 10.43 -12.98
CA ILE A 249 -13.32 11.50 -12.78
C ILE A 249 -13.46 12.33 -14.07
N GLU A 250 -12.35 12.78 -14.65
CA GLU A 250 -12.36 13.57 -15.87
C GLU A 250 -12.94 12.78 -17.06
N LYS A 251 -12.53 11.51 -17.21
CA LYS A 251 -13.00 10.63 -18.28
C LYS A 251 -14.54 10.51 -18.31
N TYR A 252 -15.16 10.32 -17.14
CA TYR A 252 -16.60 10.04 -17.07
C TYR A 252 -17.46 11.27 -16.75
N ARG A 253 -16.85 12.44 -16.54
CA ARG A 253 -17.60 13.70 -16.30
C ARG A 253 -18.66 14.00 -17.37
N PRO A 254 -18.38 13.82 -18.68
CA PRO A 254 -19.40 14.04 -19.70
C PRO A 254 -20.62 13.11 -19.58
N CYS A 255 -20.44 11.90 -19.05
CA CYS A 255 -21.51 10.93 -18.90
C CYS A 255 -22.60 11.33 -17.90
N LEU A 256 -22.25 12.14 -16.87
CA LEU A 256 -23.18 12.42 -15.77
C LEU A 256 -24.45 13.09 -16.21
N ARG A 257 -24.37 14.04 -17.19
CA ARG A 257 -25.57 14.71 -17.72
C ARG A 257 -26.46 13.71 -18.42
N ALA A 258 -25.94 12.95 -19.38
CA ALA A 258 -26.68 11.94 -20.11
C ALA A 258 -27.31 10.88 -19.19
N LEU A 259 -26.59 10.43 -18.19
CA LEU A 259 -27.10 9.47 -17.21
C LEU A 259 -28.22 10.04 -16.33
N LYS A 260 -28.13 11.30 -15.93
CA LYS A 260 -29.22 11.98 -15.21
C LYS A 260 -30.48 12.05 -16.04
N GLU A 261 -30.37 12.36 -17.32
CA GLU A 261 -31.50 12.40 -18.27
C GLU A 261 -32.09 10.99 -18.46
N ILE A 262 -31.25 9.97 -18.74
CA ILE A 262 -31.69 8.57 -18.96
C ILE A 262 -32.44 8.01 -17.74
N PHE A 263 -31.93 8.26 -16.52
CA PHE A 263 -32.49 7.69 -15.28
C PHE A 263 -33.42 8.64 -14.51
N ASN A 264 -33.75 9.80 -15.09
CA ASN A 264 -34.52 10.86 -14.44
C ASN A 264 -33.98 11.17 -13.02
N ALA A 265 -32.65 11.29 -12.91
CA ALA A 265 -31.95 11.45 -11.64
C ALA A 265 -31.65 12.92 -11.35
N LYS A 266 -31.92 13.37 -10.12
CA LYS A 266 -31.62 14.74 -9.66
C LYS A 266 -30.12 14.91 -9.39
N GLY A 267 -29.44 13.86 -8.92
CA GLY A 267 -28.02 13.87 -8.54
C GLY A 267 -27.18 12.81 -9.26
N GLY A 268 -25.89 13.08 -9.44
CA GLY A 268 -24.97 12.09 -10.01
C GLY A 268 -23.53 12.33 -9.56
N GLU A 269 -22.77 11.25 -9.45
CA GLU A 269 -21.38 11.30 -9.00
C GLU A 269 -20.54 10.21 -9.68
N ILE A 270 -19.25 10.51 -9.89
CA ILE A 270 -18.27 9.55 -10.37
C ILE A 270 -17.45 9.07 -9.17
N LEU A 271 -17.41 7.78 -8.98
CA LEU A 271 -16.79 7.09 -7.86
C LEU A 271 -15.66 6.17 -8.35
N PRO A 272 -14.45 6.70 -8.55
CA PRO A 272 -13.32 5.88 -8.95
C PRO A 272 -12.91 4.91 -7.82
N VAL A 273 -12.75 3.64 -8.18
CA VAL A 273 -12.22 2.61 -7.29
C VAL A 273 -10.80 2.29 -7.73
N VAL A 274 -9.82 2.95 -7.10
CA VAL A 274 -8.41 2.83 -7.46
C VAL A 274 -7.69 1.97 -6.43
N LEU A 275 -7.15 0.84 -6.90
CA LEU A 275 -6.42 -0.13 -6.11
C LEU A 275 -4.96 -0.20 -6.58
N GLY A 276 -4.05 -0.41 -5.64
CA GLY A 276 -2.66 -0.70 -5.96
C GLY A 276 -2.43 -2.19 -6.22
N SER A 277 -1.61 -2.48 -7.20
CA SER A 277 -1.31 -3.86 -7.63
C SER A 277 -0.63 -4.71 -6.55
N ARG A 278 -0.09 -4.10 -5.50
CA ARG A 278 0.51 -4.76 -4.33
C ARG A 278 -0.42 -4.78 -3.11
N GLY A 279 -1.74 -4.68 -3.36
CA GLY A 279 -2.79 -4.79 -2.34
C GLY A 279 -3.00 -3.51 -1.54
N THR A 280 -2.79 -2.33 -2.14
CA THR A 280 -3.09 -1.05 -1.50
C THR A 280 -4.44 -0.47 -1.95
N ILE A 281 -4.95 0.44 -1.15
CA ILE A 281 -6.16 1.21 -1.43
C ILE A 281 -5.92 2.67 -1.07
N THR A 282 -6.39 3.60 -1.89
CA THR A 282 -6.31 5.01 -1.53
C THR A 282 -7.32 5.35 -0.42
N PRO A 283 -7.03 6.35 0.44
CA PRO A 283 -8.00 6.80 1.44
C PRO A 283 -9.34 7.24 0.83
N ASN A 284 -9.31 7.80 -0.38
CA ASN A 284 -10.52 8.19 -1.10
C ASN A 284 -11.32 6.98 -1.57
N THR A 285 -10.66 6.00 -2.20
CA THR A 285 -11.31 4.74 -2.61
C THR A 285 -11.91 4.01 -1.40
N GLU A 286 -11.22 3.96 -0.26
CA GLU A 286 -11.76 3.34 0.95
C GLU A 286 -13.05 4.04 1.43
N LYS A 287 -13.07 5.38 1.41
CA LYS A 287 -14.28 6.16 1.71
C LYS A 287 -15.40 5.89 0.71
N VAL A 288 -15.07 5.82 -0.59
CA VAL A 288 -16.03 5.49 -1.65
C VAL A 288 -16.67 4.12 -1.41
N LEU A 289 -15.87 3.09 -1.17
CA LEU A 289 -16.38 1.74 -0.91
C LEU A 289 -17.26 1.69 0.34
N LYS A 290 -16.88 2.36 1.43
CA LYS A 290 -17.72 2.47 2.64
C LYS A 290 -19.03 3.19 2.37
N ARG A 291 -19.04 4.29 1.61
CA ARG A 291 -20.26 4.99 1.17
C ARG A 291 -21.16 4.12 0.29
N LEU A 292 -20.58 3.30 -0.57
CA LEU A 292 -21.28 2.29 -1.33
C LEU A 292 -21.79 1.14 -0.43
N GLY A 293 -21.47 1.16 0.88
CA GLY A 293 -21.86 0.17 1.88
C GLY A 293 -21.19 -1.17 1.67
N ILE A 294 -19.97 -1.19 1.16
CA ILE A 294 -19.11 -2.37 1.10
C ILE A 294 -18.52 -2.58 2.49
N ALA A 295 -18.71 -3.76 3.05
CA ALA A 295 -18.22 -4.09 4.38
C ALA A 295 -16.68 -4.17 4.44
N ASN A 296 -16.10 -3.92 5.61
CA ASN A 296 -14.64 -3.98 5.78
C ASN A 296 -14.05 -5.34 5.39
N ASN A 297 -14.75 -6.44 5.65
CA ASN A 297 -14.31 -7.78 5.23
C ASN A 297 -14.30 -7.95 3.71
N ASP A 298 -15.24 -7.34 3.00
CA ASP A 298 -15.27 -7.37 1.54
C ASP A 298 -14.12 -6.52 0.97
N ILE A 299 -13.85 -5.34 1.55
CA ILE A 299 -12.69 -4.51 1.17
C ILE A 299 -11.39 -5.30 1.37
N LYS A 300 -11.23 -5.97 2.52
CA LYS A 300 -10.10 -6.86 2.79
C LYS A 300 -9.97 -7.96 1.73
N THR A 301 -11.08 -8.62 1.39
CA THR A 301 -11.12 -9.67 0.37
C THR A 301 -10.70 -9.16 -0.99
N ILE A 302 -11.20 -8.00 -1.42
CA ILE A 302 -10.82 -7.34 -2.67
C ILE A 302 -9.30 -7.10 -2.71
N LEU A 303 -8.73 -6.53 -1.65
CA LEU A 303 -7.29 -6.22 -1.61
C LEU A 303 -6.42 -7.48 -1.62
N LEU A 304 -6.84 -8.53 -0.90
CA LEU A 304 -6.15 -9.82 -0.92
C LEU A 304 -6.23 -10.49 -2.29
N ASN A 305 -7.36 -10.42 -2.98
CA ASN A 305 -7.49 -10.96 -4.33
C ASN A 305 -6.59 -10.21 -5.32
N VAL A 306 -6.55 -8.86 -5.26
CA VAL A 306 -5.62 -8.09 -6.09
C VAL A 306 -4.16 -8.49 -5.82
N LEU A 307 -3.77 -8.69 -4.56
CA LEU A 307 -2.42 -9.12 -4.20
C LEU A 307 -2.12 -10.54 -4.73
N ARG A 308 -3.04 -11.49 -4.52
CA ARG A 308 -2.92 -12.88 -4.99
C ARG A 308 -2.81 -12.97 -6.51
N SER A 309 -3.70 -12.28 -7.24
CA SER A 309 -3.68 -12.24 -8.70
C SER A 309 -2.42 -11.56 -9.23
N SER A 310 -1.87 -10.58 -8.51
CA SER A 310 -0.59 -9.94 -8.88
C SER A 310 0.61 -10.88 -8.66
N ILE A 311 0.61 -11.68 -7.60
CA ILE A 311 1.62 -12.71 -7.36
C ILE A 311 1.56 -13.77 -8.47
N GLU A 312 0.35 -14.28 -8.76
CA GLU A 312 0.13 -15.28 -9.82
C GLU A 312 0.62 -14.75 -11.18
N LEU A 313 0.26 -13.51 -11.51
CA LEU A 313 0.70 -12.85 -12.74
C LEU A 313 2.23 -12.78 -12.84
N CYS A 314 2.92 -12.43 -11.75
CA CYS A 314 4.38 -12.38 -11.74
C CYS A 314 5.01 -13.76 -11.86
N ASN A 315 4.47 -14.78 -11.18
CA ASN A 315 4.98 -16.15 -11.25
C ASN A 315 4.82 -16.69 -12.67
N ILE A 316 3.62 -16.63 -13.26
CA ILE A 316 3.39 -17.04 -14.67
C ILE A 316 4.35 -16.32 -15.62
N PHE A 317 4.56 -14.99 -15.43
CA PHE A 317 5.45 -14.23 -16.30
C PHE A 317 6.91 -14.67 -16.21
N ILE A 318 7.37 -15.09 -15.02
CA ILE A 318 8.78 -15.47 -14.79
C ILE A 318 9.04 -16.94 -15.14
N ASP A 319 8.08 -17.84 -14.83
CA ASP A 319 8.24 -19.28 -14.97
C ASP A 319 8.01 -19.78 -16.41
N ASP A 320 7.14 -19.11 -17.18
CA ASP A 320 6.99 -19.35 -18.62
C ASP A 320 8.21 -18.81 -19.41
#